data_7b5fa0b501d909a848a3c8144da3e664
#
_entry.id   7b5fa0b501d909a848a3c8144da3e664
#
_cell.length_a   1.000
_cell.length_b   1.000
_cell.length_c   1.000
_cell.angle_alpha   90.00
_cell.angle_beta   90.00
_cell.angle_gamma   90.00
#
_symmetry.space_group_name_H-M   'P 1'
#
loop_
_entity.id
_entity.type
_entity.pdbx_description
1 polymer ?
#
loop_
_entity_poly.entity_id
_entity_poly.type
_entity_poly.pdbx_seq_one_letter_code
_entity_poly.pdbx_strand_id
1 'polypeptide(L)'
;QTLKRKYENSIVKFFTDIANPSIKFELSSSVRDLVLELFLSNKIDECHLIYTEFKSAITQNVKSHKLLPIENSSELKTSKTYEFEPSEENVLNEIIPRNIAIQIHSGLLENLASEQGSRMTAMDNATRNANDMIDNLTLLYNRSRQALITSELIEIISGAEAV
;
A
#
# COMPACT_ATOMS: atom_id res chain seq x y z
N GLN A 1 -8.40 -12.26 -0.93
CA GLN A 1 -9.22 -13.47 -1.16
C GLN A 1 -8.46 -14.54 -1.98
N THR A 2 -7.67 -14.16 -2.98
CA THR A 2 -6.94 -15.10 -3.87
C THR A 2 -5.86 -15.90 -3.14
N LEU A 3 -5.07 -15.25 -2.28
CA LEU A 3 -4.04 -15.91 -1.45
C LEU A 3 -4.68 -16.89 -0.44
N LYS A 4 -5.82 -16.51 0.15
CA LYS A 4 -6.53 -17.37 1.08
C LYS A 4 -6.92 -18.71 0.46
N ARG A 5 -7.44 -18.69 -0.78
CA ARG A 5 -7.83 -19.91 -1.49
C ARG A 5 -6.63 -20.80 -1.85
N LYS A 6 -5.48 -20.17 -2.22
CA LYS A 6 -4.32 -20.92 -2.70
C LYS A 6 -3.46 -21.50 -1.57
N TYR A 7 -3.41 -20.83 -0.42
CA TYR A 7 -2.50 -21.15 0.69
C TYR A 7 -3.22 -21.29 2.04
N GLU A 8 -4.48 -21.73 2.05
CA GLU A 8 -5.33 -21.78 3.25
C GLU A 8 -4.65 -22.56 4.40
N ASN A 9 -4.01 -23.68 4.09
CA ASN A 9 -3.32 -24.54 5.06
C ASN A 9 -1.99 -23.97 5.57
N SER A 10 -1.44 -22.93 4.92
CA SER A 10 -0.17 -22.30 5.28
C SER A 10 -0.34 -20.97 5.99
N ILE A 11 -1.59 -20.49 6.14
CA ILE A 11 -1.88 -19.22 6.77
C ILE A 11 -2.14 -19.45 8.26
N VAL A 12 -1.23 -18.94 9.09
CA VAL A 12 -1.33 -19.07 10.55
C VAL A 12 -2.39 -18.12 11.12
N LYS A 13 -2.40 -16.86 10.67
CA LYS A 13 -3.32 -15.85 11.19
C LYS A 13 -3.60 -14.75 10.18
N PHE A 14 -4.82 -14.22 10.21
CA PHE A 14 -5.22 -13.03 9.49
C PHE A 14 -5.44 -11.88 10.45
N PHE A 15 -4.96 -10.69 10.07
CA PHE A 15 -5.29 -9.45 10.72
C PHE A 15 -6.14 -8.61 9.76
N THR A 16 -7.33 -8.20 10.18
CA THR A 16 -8.25 -7.35 9.42
C THR A 16 -8.30 -5.97 10.04
N ASP A 17 -8.83 -5.00 9.28
CA ASP A 17 -9.06 -3.62 9.76
C ASP A 17 -7.79 -2.90 10.27
N ILE A 18 -6.66 -3.21 9.64
CA ILE A 18 -5.33 -2.76 10.04
C ILE A 18 -5.21 -1.21 10.04
N ALA A 19 -5.89 -0.55 9.11
CA ALA A 19 -5.76 0.89 8.86
C ALA A 19 -6.99 1.71 9.26
N ASN A 20 -7.87 1.21 10.12
CA ASN A 20 -9.11 1.91 10.47
C ASN A 20 -9.16 2.27 11.97
N PRO A 21 -9.06 3.57 12.35
CA PRO A 21 -8.80 4.76 11.51
C PRO A 21 -7.31 4.99 11.20
N SER A 22 -6.41 4.33 11.92
CA SER A 22 -4.94 4.42 11.76
C SER A 22 -4.28 3.12 12.20
N ILE A 23 -3.05 2.88 11.72
CA ILE A 23 -2.25 1.73 12.14
C ILE A 23 -1.76 1.97 13.57
N LYS A 24 -2.24 1.14 14.50
CA LYS A 24 -1.82 1.18 15.90
C LYS A 24 -0.60 0.31 16.13
N PHE A 25 0.31 0.78 16.99
CA PHE A 25 1.52 0.02 17.35
C PHE A 25 1.22 -1.31 18.06
N GLU A 26 0.08 -1.40 18.77
CA GLU A 26 -0.38 -2.62 19.44
C GLU A 26 -0.56 -3.79 18.46
N LEU A 27 -1.01 -3.49 17.22
CA LEU A 27 -1.10 -4.50 16.18
C LEU A 27 0.28 -5.07 15.83
N SER A 28 1.27 -4.20 15.66
CA SER A 28 2.65 -4.60 15.35
C SER A 28 3.25 -5.42 16.49
N SER A 29 2.91 -5.09 17.74
CA SER A 29 3.30 -5.87 18.92
C SER A 29 2.65 -7.25 18.92
N SER A 30 1.36 -7.35 18.58
CA SER A 30 0.66 -8.64 18.48
C SER A 30 1.22 -9.54 17.37
N VAL A 31 1.63 -8.94 16.24
CA VAL A 31 2.30 -9.68 15.14
C VAL A 31 3.68 -10.16 15.59
N ARG A 32 4.44 -9.31 16.26
CA ARG A 32 5.75 -9.66 16.83
C ARG A 32 5.64 -10.85 17.78
N ASP A 33 4.67 -10.80 18.70
CA ASP A 33 4.50 -11.87 19.71
C ASP A 33 4.22 -13.22 19.03
N LEU A 34 3.36 -13.22 18.01
CA LEU A 34 3.08 -14.42 17.21
C LEU A 34 4.34 -14.93 16.49
N VAL A 35 5.12 -14.03 15.87
CA VAL A 35 6.34 -14.41 15.16
C VAL A 35 7.39 -14.96 16.11
N LEU A 36 7.58 -14.32 17.27
CA LEU A 36 8.52 -14.79 18.29
C LEU A 36 8.09 -16.13 18.88
N GLU A 37 6.80 -16.34 19.16
CA GLU A 37 6.28 -17.63 19.62
C GLU A 37 6.59 -18.75 18.62
N LEU A 38 6.34 -18.53 17.34
CA LEU A 38 6.60 -19.52 16.29
C LEU A 38 8.11 -19.80 16.14
N PHE A 39 8.95 -18.79 16.23
CA PHE A 39 10.39 -18.93 16.11
C PHE A 39 11.00 -19.65 17.32
N LEU A 40 10.65 -19.24 18.53
CA LEU A 40 11.14 -19.87 19.76
C LEU A 40 10.63 -21.31 19.95
N SER A 41 9.46 -21.64 19.41
CA SER A 41 8.94 -23.01 19.38
C SER A 41 9.53 -23.88 18.28
N ASN A 42 10.53 -23.40 17.53
CA ASN A 42 11.16 -24.06 16.38
C ASN A 42 10.16 -24.52 15.29
N LYS A 43 9.07 -23.79 15.12
CA LYS A 43 8.10 -24.05 14.04
C LYS A 43 8.47 -23.36 12.73
N ILE A 44 9.30 -22.33 12.83
CA ILE A 44 9.83 -21.60 11.67
C ILE A 44 11.33 -21.37 11.89
N ASP A 45 12.10 -21.42 10.81
CA ASP A 45 13.55 -21.18 10.81
C ASP A 45 13.90 -19.74 10.44
N GLU A 46 13.07 -19.11 9.59
CA GLU A 46 13.26 -17.75 9.13
C GLU A 46 11.92 -16.99 9.07
N CYS A 47 11.99 -15.69 9.30
CA CYS A 47 10.86 -14.80 9.13
C CYS A 47 11.22 -13.63 8.21
N HIS A 48 10.45 -13.44 7.15
CA HIS A 48 10.61 -12.35 6.19
C HIS A 48 9.39 -11.44 6.20
N LEU A 49 9.64 -10.13 6.31
CA LEU A 49 8.64 -9.10 6.13
C LEU A 49 8.65 -8.64 4.67
N ILE A 50 7.54 -8.88 3.96
CA ILE A 50 7.36 -8.42 2.58
C ILE A 50 6.40 -7.24 2.59
N TYR A 51 6.86 -6.10 2.10
CA TYR A 51 6.10 -4.86 2.08
C TYR A 51 6.50 -3.99 0.88
N THR A 52 5.73 -2.95 0.61
CA THR A 52 6.00 -1.98 -0.45
C THR A 52 6.61 -0.72 0.14
N GLU A 53 7.88 -0.47 -0.17
CA GLU A 53 8.59 0.75 0.20
C GLU A 53 8.08 1.93 -0.62
N PHE A 54 7.70 3.00 0.04
CA PHE A 54 7.29 4.24 -0.60
C PHE A 54 8.48 5.12 -0.97
N LYS A 55 8.75 5.28 -2.25
CA LYS A 55 9.75 6.25 -2.73
C LYS A 55 9.12 7.54 -3.24
N SER A 56 8.03 7.41 -3.97
CA SER A 56 7.24 8.53 -4.47
C SER A 56 5.83 8.06 -4.82
N ALA A 57 4.90 8.98 -5.10
CA ALA A 57 3.55 8.64 -5.53
C ALA A 57 3.51 7.76 -6.80
N ILE A 58 4.55 7.84 -7.64
CA ILE A 58 4.65 7.10 -8.91
C ILE A 58 5.50 5.84 -8.75
N THR A 59 6.46 5.84 -7.83
CA THR A 59 7.47 4.76 -7.71
C THR A 59 7.36 4.11 -6.35
N GLN A 60 7.00 2.83 -6.35
CA GLN A 60 6.96 1.98 -5.17
C GLN A 60 7.72 0.68 -5.48
N ASN A 61 8.50 0.21 -4.51
CA ASN A 61 9.30 -1.00 -4.67
C ASN A 61 8.87 -2.04 -3.65
N VAL A 62 8.61 -3.27 -4.13
CA VAL A 62 8.42 -4.40 -3.23
C VAL A 62 9.77 -4.78 -2.63
N LYS A 63 9.84 -4.79 -1.30
CA LYS A 63 11.01 -5.24 -0.54
C LYS A 63 10.68 -6.47 0.29
N SER A 64 11.65 -7.36 0.39
CA SER A 64 11.68 -8.45 1.37
C SER A 64 12.79 -8.15 2.36
N HIS A 65 12.43 -8.03 3.63
CA HIS A 65 13.36 -7.79 4.72
C HIS A 65 13.34 -8.98 5.68
N LYS A 66 14.49 -9.55 5.96
CA LYS A 66 14.64 -10.66 6.90
C LYS A 66 14.57 -10.11 8.34
N LEU A 67 13.54 -10.51 9.07
CA LEU A 67 13.35 -10.14 10.47
C LEU A 67 14.08 -11.08 11.42
N LEU A 68 14.04 -12.39 11.14
CA LEU A 68 14.65 -13.43 11.96
C LEU A 68 15.30 -14.49 11.06
N PRO A 69 16.44 -15.08 11.48
CA PRO A 69 17.27 -14.63 12.59
C PRO A 69 17.91 -13.26 12.34
N ILE A 70 18.25 -12.56 13.42
CA ILE A 70 18.94 -11.26 13.34
C ILE A 70 20.37 -11.52 12.88
N GLU A 71 20.73 -10.97 11.72
CA GLU A 71 22.09 -11.09 11.19
C GLU A 71 22.99 -10.03 11.84
N ASN A 72 24.06 -10.50 12.48
CA ASN A 72 25.12 -9.60 12.91
C ASN A 72 25.87 -9.10 11.68
N SER A 73 25.74 -7.82 11.35
CA SER A 73 26.62 -7.20 10.37
C SER A 73 28.05 -7.16 10.97
N SER A 74 28.87 -8.12 10.55
CA SER A 74 30.24 -8.28 11.01
C SER A 74 31.19 -7.11 10.65
N GLU A 75 30.67 -6.05 10.04
CA GLU A 75 31.45 -4.88 9.64
C GLU A 75 31.59 -3.80 10.74
N LEU A 76 30.78 -3.86 11.79
CA LEU A 76 30.95 -2.94 12.91
C LEU A 76 32.01 -3.46 13.91
N LYS A 77 33.28 -3.44 13.50
CA LYS A 77 34.40 -3.48 14.42
C LYS A 77 34.48 -2.16 15.21
N THR A 78 33.45 -1.80 15.90
CA THR A 78 33.51 -0.74 16.89
C THR A 78 34.07 -1.34 18.15
N SER A 79 35.33 -1.02 18.44
CA SER A 79 36.02 -1.33 19.70
C SER A 79 35.47 -0.54 20.91
N LYS A 80 34.19 -0.07 20.81
CA LYS A 80 33.55 0.62 21.93
C LYS A 80 32.86 -0.42 22.79
N THR A 81 33.37 -0.57 23.99
CA THR A 81 32.73 -1.32 25.07
C THR A 81 31.55 -0.48 25.56
N TYR A 82 30.34 -1.00 25.45
CA TYR A 82 29.18 -0.37 26.05
C TYR A 82 29.00 -0.89 27.47
N GLU A 83 28.65 0.01 28.38
CA GLU A 83 28.23 -0.34 29.72
C GLU A 83 26.73 -0.53 29.74
N PHE A 84 26.24 -1.67 30.24
CA PHE A 84 24.84 -2.01 30.31
C PHE A 84 24.32 -1.95 31.74
N GLU A 85 23.19 -1.31 31.97
CA GLU A 85 22.50 -1.28 33.27
C GLU A 85 21.05 -1.79 33.09
N PRO A 86 20.57 -2.79 33.84
CA PRO A 86 21.26 -3.51 34.94
C PRO A 86 22.18 -4.63 34.46
N SER A 87 21.96 -5.18 33.24
CA SER A 87 22.82 -6.19 32.61
C SER A 87 22.57 -6.23 31.10
N GLU A 88 23.56 -6.71 30.34
CA GLU A 88 23.44 -6.86 28.88
C GLU A 88 22.25 -7.73 28.48
N GLU A 89 22.07 -8.87 29.15
CA GLU A 89 20.96 -9.82 28.84
C GLU A 89 19.60 -9.19 29.05
N ASN A 90 19.37 -8.45 30.14
CA ASN A 90 18.10 -7.79 30.40
C ASN A 90 17.79 -6.71 29.37
N VAL A 91 18.79 -5.93 29.01
CA VAL A 91 18.65 -4.87 27.99
C VAL A 91 18.34 -5.47 26.62
N LEU A 92 19.05 -6.52 26.21
CA LEU A 92 18.80 -7.18 24.94
C LEU A 92 17.42 -7.85 24.88
N ASN A 93 16.98 -8.49 25.95
CA ASN A 93 15.67 -9.12 26.04
C ASN A 93 14.51 -8.12 25.89
N GLU A 94 14.72 -6.85 26.22
CA GLU A 94 13.73 -5.78 26.01
C GLU A 94 13.86 -5.14 24.63
N ILE A 95 15.08 -4.83 24.18
CA ILE A 95 15.32 -4.09 22.94
C ILE A 95 15.02 -4.93 21.70
N ILE A 96 15.37 -6.21 21.67
CA ILE A 96 15.22 -7.06 20.50
C ILE A 96 13.73 -7.22 20.10
N PRO A 97 12.80 -7.61 20.99
CA PRO A 97 11.39 -7.68 20.63
C PRO A 97 10.82 -6.32 20.21
N ARG A 98 11.23 -5.25 20.88
CA ARG A 98 10.79 -3.90 20.53
C ARG A 98 11.27 -3.48 19.15
N ASN A 99 12.50 -3.80 18.79
CA ASN A 99 13.06 -3.52 17.47
C ASN A 99 12.28 -4.27 16.36
N ILE A 100 11.98 -5.55 16.57
CA ILE A 100 11.15 -6.33 15.62
C ILE A 100 9.78 -5.70 15.46
N ALA A 101 9.12 -5.28 16.54
CA ALA A 101 7.81 -4.61 16.47
C ALA A 101 7.89 -3.28 15.70
N ILE A 102 8.96 -2.51 15.87
CA ILE A 102 9.20 -1.26 15.14
C ILE A 102 9.40 -1.52 13.66
N GLN A 103 10.16 -2.55 13.28
CA GLN A 103 10.38 -2.91 11.87
C GLN A 103 9.06 -3.33 11.20
N ILE A 104 8.24 -4.14 11.88
CA ILE A 104 6.90 -4.52 11.41
C ILE A 104 6.03 -3.27 11.25
N HIS A 105 6.02 -2.39 12.24
CA HIS A 105 5.24 -1.15 12.20
C HIS A 105 5.66 -0.23 11.06
N SER A 106 6.96 -0.05 10.86
CA SER A 106 7.51 0.71 9.73
C SER A 106 7.08 0.13 8.39
N GLY A 107 7.15 -1.20 8.21
CA GLY A 107 6.70 -1.86 6.99
C GLY A 107 5.18 -1.69 6.73
N LEU A 108 4.36 -1.69 7.77
CA LEU A 108 2.92 -1.42 7.65
C LEU A 108 2.64 0.03 7.23
N LEU A 109 3.35 1.00 7.80
CA LEU A 109 3.23 2.42 7.44
C LEU A 109 3.69 2.68 6.01
N GLU A 110 4.83 2.11 5.61
CA GLU A 110 5.35 2.17 4.24
C GLU A 110 4.34 1.61 3.23
N ASN A 111 3.76 0.47 3.53
CA ASN A 111 2.75 -0.15 2.68
C ASN A 111 1.48 0.71 2.57
N LEU A 112 1.02 1.31 3.67
CA LEU A 112 -0.12 2.22 3.66
C LEU A 112 0.18 3.49 2.84
N ALA A 113 1.36 4.08 3.02
CA ALA A 113 1.79 5.25 2.25
C ALA A 113 1.85 4.93 0.75
N SER A 114 2.39 3.76 0.39
CA SER A 114 2.45 3.27 -1.00
C SER A 114 1.06 3.07 -1.60
N GLU A 115 0.12 2.50 -0.84
CA GLU A 115 -1.28 2.33 -1.28
C GLU A 115 -1.95 3.67 -1.54
N GLN A 116 -1.82 4.63 -0.61
CA GLN A 116 -2.42 5.96 -0.77
C GLN A 116 -1.78 6.74 -1.93
N GLY A 117 -0.47 6.65 -2.11
CA GLY A 117 0.24 7.25 -3.24
C GLY A 117 -0.21 6.69 -4.59
N SER A 118 -0.33 5.37 -4.70
CA SER A 118 -0.85 4.71 -5.90
C SER A 118 -2.30 5.11 -6.18
N ARG A 119 -3.13 5.17 -5.15
CA ARG A 119 -4.53 5.60 -5.26
C ARG A 119 -4.63 7.04 -5.75
N MET A 120 -3.82 7.95 -5.21
CA MET A 120 -3.77 9.34 -5.65
C MET A 120 -3.42 9.44 -7.13
N THR A 121 -2.37 8.76 -7.59
CA THR A 121 -1.95 8.76 -8.99
C THR A 121 -3.02 8.16 -9.91
N ALA A 122 -3.67 7.07 -9.48
CA ALA A 122 -4.75 6.44 -10.24
C ALA A 122 -5.96 7.37 -10.38
N MET A 123 -6.34 8.07 -9.31
CA MET A 123 -7.46 9.02 -9.34
C MET A 123 -7.16 10.27 -10.14
N ASP A 124 -5.92 10.76 -10.12
CA ASP A 124 -5.49 11.89 -10.94
C ASP A 124 -5.56 11.53 -12.44
N ASN A 125 -5.09 10.36 -12.83
CA ASN A 125 -5.22 9.85 -14.19
C ASN A 125 -6.70 9.65 -14.60
N ALA A 126 -7.52 9.10 -13.71
CA ALA A 126 -8.95 8.93 -13.96
C ALA A 126 -9.65 10.29 -14.16
N THR A 127 -9.28 11.31 -13.36
CA THR A 127 -9.83 12.66 -13.49
C THR A 127 -9.45 13.30 -14.83
N ARG A 128 -8.19 13.17 -15.23
CA ARG A 128 -7.75 13.66 -16.56
C ARG A 128 -8.52 12.98 -17.69
N ASN A 129 -8.60 11.67 -17.68
CA ASN A 129 -9.36 10.92 -18.69
C ASN A 129 -10.84 11.30 -18.72
N ALA A 130 -11.45 11.56 -17.57
CA ALA A 130 -12.84 12.02 -17.48
C ALA A 130 -13.02 13.40 -18.10
N ASN A 131 -12.10 14.34 -17.86
CA ASN A 131 -12.13 15.67 -18.47
C ASN A 131 -12.00 15.59 -20.00
N ASP A 132 -11.05 14.80 -20.52
CA ASP A 132 -10.89 14.58 -21.97
C ASP A 132 -12.18 14.01 -22.60
N MET A 133 -12.85 13.10 -21.88
CA MET A 133 -14.13 12.53 -22.35
C MET A 133 -15.25 13.58 -22.33
N ILE A 134 -15.33 14.44 -21.31
CA ILE A 134 -16.30 15.54 -21.24
C ILE A 134 -16.11 16.52 -22.41
N ASP A 135 -14.87 16.88 -22.73
CA ASP A 135 -14.55 17.76 -23.83
C ASP A 135 -14.99 17.16 -25.18
N ASN A 136 -14.67 15.88 -25.41
CA ASN A 136 -15.08 15.16 -26.60
C ASN A 136 -16.61 15.07 -26.72
N LEU A 137 -17.32 14.76 -25.64
CA LEU A 137 -18.79 14.70 -25.63
C LEU A 137 -19.40 16.07 -25.84
N THR A 138 -18.81 17.13 -25.31
CA THR A 138 -19.27 18.51 -25.52
C THR A 138 -19.14 18.93 -26.98
N LEU A 139 -18.03 18.57 -27.63
CA LEU A 139 -17.87 18.81 -29.09
C LEU A 139 -18.92 18.02 -29.91
N LEU A 140 -19.14 16.75 -29.60
CA LEU A 140 -20.12 15.92 -30.26
C LEU A 140 -21.53 16.47 -30.08
N TYR A 141 -21.87 16.86 -28.85
CA TYR A 141 -23.18 17.48 -28.56
C TYR A 141 -23.40 18.77 -29.34
N ASN A 142 -22.43 19.68 -29.35
CA ASN A 142 -22.53 20.92 -30.09
C ASN A 142 -22.68 20.68 -31.60
N ARG A 143 -21.95 19.72 -32.17
CA ARG A 143 -22.07 19.33 -33.59
C ARG A 143 -23.43 18.76 -33.89
N SER A 144 -23.96 17.87 -33.06
CA SER A 144 -25.29 17.28 -33.20
C SER A 144 -26.38 18.34 -33.10
N ARG A 145 -26.28 19.25 -32.13
CA ARG A 145 -27.20 20.38 -31.97
C ARG A 145 -27.23 21.28 -33.19
N GLN A 146 -26.06 21.63 -33.76
CA GLN A 146 -25.98 22.45 -34.98
C GLN A 146 -26.62 21.74 -36.18
N ALA A 147 -26.39 20.41 -36.32
CA ALA A 147 -26.97 19.63 -37.38
C ALA A 147 -28.49 19.59 -37.28
N LEU A 148 -29.06 19.42 -36.07
CA LEU A 148 -30.51 19.45 -35.82
C LEU A 148 -31.08 20.81 -36.16
N ILE A 149 -30.51 21.92 -35.71
CA ILE A 149 -30.98 23.28 -36.01
C ILE A 149 -30.94 23.52 -37.52
N THR A 150 -29.89 23.07 -38.21
CA THR A 150 -29.79 23.24 -39.67
C THR A 150 -30.85 22.42 -40.39
N SER A 151 -31.14 21.19 -39.95
CA SER A 151 -32.21 20.36 -40.50
C SER A 151 -33.58 21.02 -40.33
N GLU A 152 -33.90 21.52 -39.16
CA GLU A 152 -35.15 22.22 -38.86
C GLU A 152 -35.32 23.49 -39.72
N LEU A 153 -34.22 24.26 -39.91
CA LEU A 153 -34.23 25.43 -40.78
C LEU A 153 -34.51 25.05 -42.26
N ILE A 154 -33.88 23.97 -42.75
CA ILE A 154 -34.12 23.47 -44.11
C ILE A 154 -35.58 23.03 -44.29
N GLU A 155 -36.16 22.32 -43.32
CA GLU A 155 -37.56 21.91 -43.34
C GLU A 155 -38.51 23.11 -43.40
N ILE A 156 -38.26 24.16 -42.58
CA ILE A 156 -39.08 25.39 -42.61
C ILE A 156 -39.00 26.09 -43.96
N ILE A 157 -37.78 26.23 -44.50
CA ILE A 157 -37.59 26.89 -45.82
C ILE A 157 -38.25 26.10 -46.93
N SER A 158 -38.07 24.77 -46.96
CA SER A 158 -38.71 23.90 -47.96
C SER A 158 -40.23 23.91 -47.86
N GLY A 159 -40.78 23.98 -46.63
CA GLY A 159 -42.21 24.11 -46.41
C GLY A 159 -42.76 25.49 -46.86
N ALA A 160 -41.97 26.55 -46.74
CA ALA A 160 -42.37 27.89 -47.22
C ALA A 160 -42.30 28.04 -48.74
N GLU A 161 -41.43 27.30 -49.42
CA GLU A 161 -41.35 27.28 -50.89
C GLU A 161 -42.47 26.42 -51.56
N ALA A 162 -43.09 25.52 -50.81
CA ALA A 162 -44.13 24.61 -51.29
C ALA A 162 -45.55 25.22 -51.21
N VAL A 163 -45.68 26.45 -50.69
CA VAL A 163 -46.93 27.23 -50.64
C VAL A 163 -46.89 28.33 -51.71
#